data_fe166c64faf8c721cc6b10b32bd0a9f8
#
_entry.id   fe166c64faf8c721cc6b10b32bd0a9f8
#
_cell.length_a   1.000
_cell.length_b   1.000
_cell.length_c   1.000
_cell.angle_alpha   90.00
_cell.angle_beta   90.00
_cell.angle_gamma   90.00
#
_symmetry.space_group_name_H-M   'P 1'
#
loop_
_entity.id
_entity.type
_entity.pdbx_description
1 polymer ?
#
loop_
_entity_poly.entity_id
_entity_poly.type
_entity_poly.pdbx_seq_one_letter_code
_entity_poly.pdbx_strand_id
1 'polypeptide(L)'
;MANHALLSAISGWVVAQALKVILTFLTYKRWDFSRMFGSGGMPSSHSSFICALATSIGISRGFQSAEFAIAVALALIVMYDAAGVRRSAGKQAAAINRIIQDMMKRGSGLTQVNLKELIGHTPFEVLVGALLGIFLGILFT
;
A
#
# COMPACT_ATOMS: atom_id res chain seq x y z
N MET A 1 -26.21 -13.37 3.51
CA MET A 1 -26.09 -12.15 2.65
C MET A 1 -24.62 -11.77 2.57
N ALA A 2 -24.10 -11.52 1.38
CA ALA A 2 -22.71 -11.09 1.23
C ALA A 2 -22.53 -9.65 1.73
N ASN A 3 -21.40 -9.38 2.37
CA ASN A 3 -21.05 -8.02 2.79
C ASN A 3 -20.47 -7.26 1.59
N HIS A 4 -21.30 -6.46 0.92
CA HIS A 4 -20.93 -5.70 -0.27
C HIS A 4 -19.73 -4.76 -0.02
N ALA A 5 -19.65 -4.13 1.16
CA ALA A 5 -18.54 -3.26 1.50
C ALA A 5 -17.19 -4.03 1.56
N LEU A 6 -17.22 -5.24 2.14
CA LEU A 6 -16.02 -6.09 2.16
C LEU A 6 -15.67 -6.62 0.77
N LEU A 7 -16.66 -6.96 -0.06
CA LEU A 7 -16.42 -7.38 -1.45
C LEU A 7 -15.81 -6.25 -2.27
N SER A 8 -16.31 -5.02 -2.14
CA SER A 8 -15.75 -3.84 -2.80
C SER A 8 -14.30 -3.61 -2.37
N ALA A 9 -13.99 -3.74 -1.07
CA ALA A 9 -12.65 -3.60 -0.54
C ALA A 9 -11.69 -4.66 -1.12
N ILE A 10 -12.09 -5.93 -1.11
CA ILE A 10 -11.30 -7.03 -1.67
C ILE A 10 -11.06 -6.83 -3.17
N SER A 11 -12.10 -6.43 -3.91
CA SER A 11 -11.98 -6.10 -5.34
C SER A 11 -10.98 -4.97 -5.57
N GLY A 12 -11.02 -3.92 -4.75
CA GLY A 12 -10.06 -2.82 -4.76
C GLY A 12 -8.61 -3.29 -4.58
N TRP A 13 -8.40 -4.20 -3.65
CA TRP A 13 -7.08 -4.80 -3.41
C TRP A 13 -6.62 -5.66 -4.58
N VAL A 14 -7.47 -6.57 -5.08
CA VAL A 14 -7.14 -7.48 -6.18
C VAL A 14 -6.80 -6.71 -7.44
N VAL A 15 -7.63 -5.73 -7.82
CA VAL A 15 -7.41 -4.91 -9.02
C VAL A 15 -6.11 -4.09 -8.88
N ALA A 16 -5.85 -3.49 -7.72
CA ALA A 16 -4.60 -2.76 -7.49
C ALA A 16 -3.38 -3.66 -7.60
N GLN A 17 -3.43 -4.91 -7.09
CA GLN A 17 -2.33 -5.86 -7.22
C GLN A 17 -2.12 -6.31 -8.67
N ALA A 18 -3.20 -6.59 -9.40
CA ALA A 18 -3.12 -6.92 -10.83
C ALA A 18 -2.50 -5.78 -11.65
N LEU A 19 -2.97 -4.55 -11.44
CA LEU A 19 -2.42 -3.36 -12.10
C LEU A 19 -0.94 -3.15 -11.78
N LYS A 20 -0.53 -3.41 -10.55
CA LYS A 20 0.88 -3.31 -10.14
C LYS A 20 1.78 -4.27 -10.95
N VAL A 21 1.36 -5.51 -11.13
CA VAL A 21 2.10 -6.50 -11.93
C VAL A 21 2.17 -6.06 -13.39
N ILE A 22 1.02 -5.62 -13.95
CA ILE A 22 0.93 -5.15 -15.35
C ILE A 22 1.85 -3.94 -15.57
N LEU A 23 1.78 -2.92 -14.70
CA LEU A 23 2.62 -1.73 -14.80
C LEU A 23 4.10 -2.05 -14.66
N THR A 24 4.45 -2.99 -13.77
CA THR A 24 5.84 -3.46 -13.63
C THR A 24 6.31 -4.14 -14.91
N PHE A 25 5.47 -4.98 -15.52
CA PHE A 25 5.79 -5.60 -16.81
C PHE A 25 5.97 -4.57 -17.93
N LEU A 26 5.08 -3.58 -18.02
CA LEU A 26 5.17 -2.53 -19.04
C LEU A 26 6.46 -1.70 -18.90
N THR A 27 6.87 -1.43 -17.66
CA THR A 27 8.05 -0.60 -17.37
C THR A 27 9.36 -1.35 -17.53
N TYR A 28 9.44 -2.58 -17.00
CA TYR A 28 10.70 -3.33 -16.91
C TYR A 28 10.78 -4.51 -17.88
N LYS A 29 9.71 -4.81 -18.64
CA LYS A 29 9.61 -5.95 -19.57
C LYS A 29 9.89 -7.31 -18.89
N ARG A 30 9.64 -7.42 -17.58
CA ARG A 30 9.83 -8.63 -16.79
C ARG A 30 8.59 -8.88 -15.94
N TRP A 31 8.13 -10.11 -15.89
CA TRP A 31 7.08 -10.55 -14.98
C TRP A 31 7.67 -10.69 -13.58
N ASP A 32 7.28 -9.83 -12.66
CA ASP A 32 7.72 -9.85 -11.27
C ASP A 32 6.53 -10.08 -10.34
N PHE A 33 6.20 -11.34 -10.12
CA PHE A 33 5.12 -11.75 -9.24
C PHE A 33 5.43 -11.48 -7.75
N SER A 34 6.69 -11.24 -7.39
CA SER A 34 7.04 -10.86 -6.01
C SER A 34 6.39 -9.53 -5.60
N ARG A 35 6.06 -8.69 -6.58
CA ARG A 35 5.34 -7.43 -6.38
C ARG A 35 3.91 -7.59 -5.87
N MET A 36 3.30 -8.78 -6.05
CA MET A 36 1.95 -9.06 -5.51
C MET A 36 1.94 -9.06 -3.98
N PHE A 37 3.06 -9.44 -3.35
CA PHE A 37 3.18 -9.54 -1.89
C PHE A 37 4.11 -8.47 -1.30
N GLY A 38 4.76 -7.67 -2.16
CA GLY A 38 5.68 -6.61 -1.77
C GLY A 38 4.96 -5.31 -1.38
N SER A 39 5.55 -4.57 -0.44
CA SER A 39 5.18 -3.19 -0.16
C SER A 39 5.85 -2.27 -1.18
N GLY A 40 5.13 -1.26 -1.68
CA GLY A 40 5.63 -0.31 -2.67
C GLY A 40 5.11 -0.58 -4.10
N GLY A 41 5.31 0.39 -4.98
CA GLY A 41 4.82 0.40 -6.36
C GLY A 41 3.40 0.92 -6.52
N MET A 42 3.07 1.33 -7.74
CA MET A 42 1.81 1.98 -8.11
C MET A 42 0.84 0.98 -8.75
N PRO A 43 -0.47 1.04 -8.41
CA PRO A 43 -1.11 1.83 -7.34
C PRO A 43 -0.95 1.20 -5.96
N SER A 44 -1.15 1.99 -4.88
CA SER A 44 -1.17 1.47 -3.52
C SER A 44 -2.40 0.59 -3.26
N SER A 45 -2.19 -0.69 -3.06
CA SER A 45 -3.27 -1.63 -2.77
C SER A 45 -3.93 -1.42 -1.41
N HIS A 46 -3.19 -0.94 -0.40
CA HIS A 46 -3.75 -0.57 0.90
C HIS A 46 -4.72 0.61 0.80
N SER A 47 -4.33 1.65 0.04
CA SER A 47 -5.18 2.81 -0.20
C SER A 47 -6.42 2.43 -1.01
N SER A 48 -6.26 1.59 -2.04
CA SER A 48 -7.39 1.11 -2.85
C SER A 48 -8.37 0.29 -2.03
N PHE A 49 -7.88 -0.64 -1.20
CA PHE A 49 -8.70 -1.44 -0.31
C PHE A 49 -9.55 -0.58 0.64
N ILE A 50 -8.88 0.32 1.39
CA ILE A 50 -9.56 1.07 2.44
C ILE A 50 -10.49 2.16 1.88
N CYS A 51 -10.14 2.77 0.74
CA CYS A 51 -11.02 3.75 0.09
C CYS A 51 -12.22 3.09 -0.57
N ALA A 52 -12.08 1.88 -1.14
CA ALA A 52 -13.21 1.11 -1.65
C ALA A 52 -14.17 0.73 -0.51
N LEU A 53 -13.64 0.29 0.63
CA LEU A 53 -14.43 0.00 1.83
C LEU A 53 -15.22 1.24 2.29
N ALA A 54 -14.52 2.36 2.48
CA ALA A 54 -15.13 3.59 2.97
C ALA A 54 -16.21 4.09 2.01
N THR A 55 -15.95 4.07 0.71
CA THR A 55 -16.92 4.50 -0.32
C THR A 55 -18.16 3.62 -0.31
N SER A 56 -17.99 2.29 -0.27
CA SER A 56 -19.12 1.36 -0.23
C SER A 56 -19.97 1.51 1.05
N ILE A 57 -19.31 1.74 2.20
CA ILE A 57 -20.04 2.06 3.45
C ILE A 57 -20.81 3.37 3.32
N GLY A 58 -20.19 4.43 2.79
CA GLY A 58 -20.85 5.72 2.60
C GLY A 58 -22.10 5.64 1.72
N ILE A 59 -22.02 4.86 0.63
CA ILE A 59 -23.16 4.65 -0.28
C ILE A 59 -24.26 3.82 0.39
N SER A 60 -23.90 2.72 1.07
CA SER A 60 -24.87 1.76 1.60
C SER A 60 -25.47 2.14 2.95
N ARG A 61 -24.72 2.86 3.82
CA ARG A 61 -25.13 3.27 5.16
C ARG A 61 -25.38 4.76 5.30
N GLY A 62 -24.99 5.54 4.31
CA GLY A 62 -25.07 7.00 4.31
C GLY A 62 -23.77 7.66 4.81
N PHE A 63 -23.44 8.80 4.22
CA PHE A 63 -22.23 9.57 4.52
C PHE A 63 -22.25 10.24 5.90
N GLN A 64 -23.41 10.23 6.59
CA GLN A 64 -23.55 10.74 7.95
C GLN A 64 -23.50 9.64 9.01
N SER A 65 -23.32 8.39 8.62
CA SER A 65 -23.27 7.26 9.53
C SER A 65 -21.97 7.20 10.34
N ALA A 66 -22.05 6.66 11.55
CA ALA A 66 -20.84 6.45 12.38
C ALA A 66 -19.87 5.46 11.71
N GLU A 67 -20.41 4.46 11.01
CA GLU A 67 -19.62 3.48 10.26
C GLU A 67 -18.80 4.14 9.16
N PHE A 68 -19.37 5.11 8.45
CA PHE A 68 -18.63 5.88 7.43
C PHE A 68 -17.53 6.73 8.06
N ALA A 69 -17.83 7.42 9.17
CA ALA A 69 -16.83 8.22 9.87
C ALA A 69 -15.64 7.37 10.34
N ILE A 70 -15.90 6.18 10.89
CA ILE A 70 -14.86 5.23 11.30
C ILE A 70 -14.06 4.75 10.09
N ALA A 71 -14.72 4.41 8.99
CA ALA A 71 -14.06 3.94 7.78
C ALA A 71 -13.16 5.02 7.17
N VAL A 72 -13.59 6.28 7.17
CA VAL A 72 -12.76 7.42 6.69
C VAL A 72 -11.57 7.67 7.62
N ALA A 73 -11.77 7.65 8.94
CA ALA A 73 -10.68 7.79 9.90
C ALA A 73 -9.62 6.69 9.70
N LEU A 74 -10.06 5.45 9.54
CA LEU A 74 -9.18 4.32 9.25
C LEU A 74 -8.46 4.49 7.90
N ALA A 75 -9.16 4.98 6.86
CA ALA A 75 -8.54 5.24 5.55
C ALA A 75 -7.42 6.27 5.65
N LEU A 76 -7.63 7.35 6.39
CA LEU A 76 -6.62 8.38 6.61
C LEU A 76 -5.39 7.82 7.35
N ILE A 77 -5.60 7.02 8.39
CA ILE A 77 -4.50 6.38 9.16
C ILE A 77 -3.70 5.44 8.26
N VAL A 78 -4.37 4.56 7.49
CA VAL A 78 -3.71 3.61 6.60
C VAL A 78 -2.93 4.31 5.49
N MET A 79 -3.49 5.35 4.89
CA MET A 79 -2.81 6.13 3.85
C MET A 79 -1.61 6.90 4.41
N TYR A 80 -1.74 7.46 5.61
CA TYR A 80 -0.63 8.14 6.30
C TYR A 80 0.50 7.16 6.63
N ASP A 81 0.18 5.97 7.16
CA ASP A 81 1.17 4.92 7.41
C ASP A 81 1.89 4.52 6.11
N ALA A 82 1.14 4.27 5.06
CA ALA A 82 1.69 3.83 3.78
C ALA A 82 2.66 4.86 3.16
N ALA A 83 2.34 6.16 3.23
CA ALA A 83 3.14 7.23 2.64
C ALA A 83 4.28 7.73 3.55
N GLY A 84 4.10 7.63 4.88
CA GLY A 84 4.99 8.21 5.89
C GLY A 84 5.83 7.16 6.61
N VAL A 85 5.21 6.43 7.53
CA VAL A 85 5.90 5.58 8.51
C VAL A 85 6.72 4.49 7.82
N ARG A 86 6.13 3.74 6.89
CA ARG A 86 6.83 2.65 6.18
C ARG A 86 7.96 3.17 5.30
N ARG A 87 7.77 4.33 4.69
CA ARG A 87 8.82 4.96 3.88
C ARG A 87 9.99 5.42 4.73
N SER A 88 9.71 5.97 5.91
CA SER A 88 10.74 6.38 6.86
C SER A 88 11.50 5.18 7.42
N ALA A 89 10.81 4.10 7.79
CA ALA A 89 11.43 2.86 8.24
C ALA A 89 12.36 2.25 7.17
N GLY A 90 11.95 2.26 5.89
CA GLY A 90 12.80 1.80 4.80
C GLY A 90 14.06 2.63 4.60
N LYS A 91 13.96 3.96 4.71
CA LYS A 91 15.13 4.86 4.67
C LYS A 91 16.08 4.62 5.84
N GLN A 92 15.55 4.39 7.04
CA GLN A 92 16.33 4.06 8.22
C GLN A 92 17.07 2.72 8.04
N ALA A 93 16.39 1.69 7.54
CA ALA A 93 17.00 0.40 7.24
C ALA A 93 18.15 0.54 6.22
N ALA A 94 17.96 1.32 5.15
CA ALA A 94 19.00 1.59 4.17
C ALA A 94 20.21 2.32 4.76
N ALA A 95 19.97 3.31 5.64
CA ALA A 95 21.05 4.02 6.32
C ALA A 95 21.85 3.08 7.25
N ILE A 96 21.16 2.24 8.02
CA ILE A 96 21.79 1.25 8.90
C ILE A 96 22.60 0.24 8.09
N ASN A 97 22.04 -0.28 6.98
CA ASN A 97 22.75 -1.22 6.11
C ASN A 97 24.06 -0.61 5.56
N ARG A 98 24.05 0.68 5.19
CA ARG A 98 25.28 1.39 4.74
C ARG A 98 26.30 1.48 5.86
N ILE A 99 25.89 1.84 7.06
CA ILE A 99 26.80 1.92 8.23
C ILE A 99 27.44 0.57 8.49
N ILE A 100 26.63 -0.51 8.50
CA ILE A 100 27.15 -1.89 8.70
C ILE A 100 28.15 -2.25 7.61
N GLN A 101 27.85 -1.96 6.34
CA GLN A 101 28.78 -2.24 5.23
C GLN A 101 30.11 -1.47 5.37
N ASP A 102 30.07 -0.21 5.77
CA ASP A 102 31.27 0.59 5.96
C ASP A 102 32.11 0.10 7.15
N MET A 103 31.49 -0.32 8.24
CA MET A 103 32.16 -0.94 9.39
C MET A 103 32.81 -2.29 9.02
N MET A 104 32.13 -3.12 8.24
CA MET A 104 32.69 -4.39 7.74
C MET A 104 33.92 -4.16 6.85
N LYS A 105 33.90 -3.17 5.95
CA LYS A 105 35.05 -2.82 5.13
C LYS A 105 36.28 -2.38 5.95
N ARG A 106 36.04 -1.84 7.15
CA ARG A 106 37.10 -1.43 8.09
C ARG A 106 37.59 -2.54 9.01
N GLY A 107 37.16 -3.79 8.80
CA GLY A 107 37.65 -4.94 9.57
C GLY A 107 37.02 -5.11 10.95
N SER A 108 35.80 -4.62 11.17
CA SER A 108 35.14 -4.62 12.48
C SER A 108 34.66 -5.99 12.99
N GLY A 109 34.87 -7.08 12.25
CA GLY A 109 34.45 -8.44 12.66
C GLY A 109 32.92 -8.64 12.75
N LEU A 110 32.14 -7.67 12.28
CA LEU A 110 30.67 -7.77 12.26
C LEU A 110 30.21 -8.79 11.20
N THR A 111 29.26 -9.64 11.59
CA THR A 111 28.56 -10.52 10.65
C THR A 111 27.59 -9.69 9.76
N GLN A 112 27.46 -10.10 8.51
CA GLN A 112 26.57 -9.42 7.56
C GLN A 112 25.12 -9.52 8.02
N VAL A 113 24.56 -8.40 8.47
CA VAL A 113 23.13 -8.25 8.77
C VAL A 113 22.53 -7.36 7.69
N ASN A 114 21.59 -7.90 6.92
CA ASN A 114 20.84 -7.12 5.93
C ASN A 114 19.43 -6.85 6.46
N LEU A 115 19.18 -5.65 6.91
CA LEU A 115 17.83 -5.21 7.24
C LEU A 115 16.99 -5.08 5.96
N LYS A 116 15.75 -5.55 6.01
CA LYS A 116 14.82 -5.44 4.89
C LYS A 116 14.46 -3.97 4.66
N GLU A 117 14.91 -3.42 3.55
CA GLU A 117 14.56 -2.06 3.14
C GLU A 117 13.13 -2.06 2.61
N LEU A 118 12.17 -1.73 3.47
CA LEU A 118 10.78 -1.60 3.08
C LEU A 118 10.62 -0.33 2.23
N ILE A 119 10.37 -0.50 0.95
CA ILE A 119 10.05 0.60 0.06
C ILE A 119 8.60 1.01 0.33
N GLY A 120 8.40 2.03 1.18
CA GLY A 120 7.07 2.61 1.39
C GLY A 120 6.55 3.28 0.12
N HIS A 121 5.25 3.54 0.10
CA HIS A 121 4.62 4.21 -1.04
C HIS A 121 4.98 5.70 -1.09
N THR A 122 5.07 6.25 -2.29
CA THR A 122 5.08 7.70 -2.48
C THR A 122 3.67 8.26 -2.26
N PRO A 123 3.51 9.54 -1.87
CA PRO A 123 2.19 10.16 -1.76
C PRO A 123 1.36 10.04 -3.04
N PHE A 124 2.02 10.09 -4.20
CA PHE A 124 1.35 9.92 -5.51
C PHE A 124 0.78 8.51 -5.69
N GLU A 125 1.52 7.46 -5.32
CA GLU A 125 1.04 6.07 -5.37
C GLU A 125 -0.14 5.84 -4.44
N VAL A 126 -0.14 6.51 -3.27
CA VAL A 126 -1.24 6.49 -2.30
C VAL A 126 -2.48 7.16 -2.89
N LEU A 127 -2.31 8.33 -3.51
CA LEU A 127 -3.42 9.06 -4.15
C LEU A 127 -4.04 8.26 -5.29
N VAL A 128 -3.23 7.71 -6.19
CA VAL A 128 -3.73 6.88 -7.30
C VAL A 128 -4.46 5.63 -6.77
N GLY A 129 -3.93 5.00 -5.72
CA GLY A 129 -4.61 3.90 -5.04
C GLY A 129 -5.95 4.31 -4.44
N ALA A 130 -6.03 5.48 -3.80
CA ALA A 130 -7.27 6.00 -3.22
C ALA A 130 -8.34 6.27 -4.30
N LEU A 131 -7.97 6.91 -5.40
CA LEU A 131 -8.88 7.16 -6.53
C LEU A 131 -9.40 5.86 -7.15
N LEU A 132 -8.52 4.87 -7.33
CA LEU A 132 -8.91 3.54 -7.78
C LEU A 132 -9.90 2.89 -6.81
N GLY A 133 -9.63 2.98 -5.50
CA GLY A 133 -10.52 2.44 -4.47
C GLY A 133 -11.88 3.09 -4.47
N ILE A 134 -11.96 4.42 -4.57
CA ILE A 134 -13.23 5.15 -4.66
C ILE A 134 -14.01 4.68 -5.89
N PHE A 135 -13.36 4.60 -7.05
CA PHE A 135 -14.01 4.16 -8.29
C PHE A 135 -14.59 2.75 -8.15
N LEU A 136 -13.82 1.80 -7.62
CA LEU A 136 -14.27 0.42 -7.43
C LEU A 136 -15.32 0.31 -6.32
N GLY A 137 -15.23 1.13 -5.28
CA GLY A 137 -16.26 1.25 -4.25
C GLY A 137 -17.62 1.67 -4.82
N ILE A 138 -17.65 2.61 -5.78
CA ILE A 138 -18.88 3.01 -6.49
C ILE A 138 -19.39 1.88 -7.39
N LEU A 139 -18.48 1.20 -8.08
CA LEU A 139 -18.84 0.19 -9.09
C LEU A 139 -19.44 -1.09 -8.47
N PHE A 140 -18.95 -1.49 -7.28
CA PHE A 140 -19.32 -2.77 -6.64
C PHE A 140 -20.30 -2.61 -5.45
N THR A 141 -20.87 -1.44 -5.23
CA THR A 141 -21.94 -1.19 -4.25
C THR A 141 -23.28 -1.02 -4.90
#